data_63359499dc0b7a22e8c4d69c93e7df70
#
_entry.id   63359499dc0b7a22e8c4d69c93e7df70
#
_cell.length_a   1.000
_cell.length_b   1.000
_cell.length_c   1.000
_cell.angle_alpha   90.00
_cell.angle_beta   90.00
_cell.angle_gamma   90.00
#
_symmetry.space_group_name_H-M   'P 1'
#
loop_
_entity.id
_entity.type
_entity.pdbx_description
1 polymer ?
#
loop_
_entity_poly.entity_id
_entity_poly.type
_entity_poly.pdbx_seq_one_letter_code
_entity_poly.pdbx_strand_id
1 'polypeptide(L)'
;MNKIYILFLCLCYAVSAIMANTYKNDKEVTSPTDANIFGHVVDKATGEHLPGITIILKGTTIGSVTDDSGHYMLKNLPEGEFTIEVSFVGFKTVTKKVTTGKGKTQELNFELEEDLISLEGVVVSANRNETKRRLAPTLVKVLSPTVFEKTNSTTLAQGLVFQPGVRVENDCQNCGYSQVRINGMEGKYTQILIDSRPIFSALAGVYGLEQIPANMIERVEVIRGGGSALFGSSAIAGTINIITKEPIRNSGSFGHTISNLDGSGAYDNNTTLNLSWVSSDNKMGAYIYGQNRYRSAWDSNGDGFSELPKLKNQTIGFNGFYKTSAYSKLNIEYHHMEEYRRGGSGMK
;
A
#
# COMPACT_ATOMS: atom_id res chain seq x y z
N MET A 1 -22.85 11.82 14.57
CA MET A 1 -22.79 11.81 13.10
C MET A 1 -22.48 13.17 12.48
N ASN A 2 -23.07 14.29 12.95
CA ASN A 2 -22.89 15.61 12.28
C ASN A 2 -21.48 16.25 12.39
N LYS A 3 -20.69 15.95 13.40
CA LYS A 3 -19.36 16.58 13.57
C LYS A 3 -18.31 16.07 12.58
N ILE A 4 -18.38 14.82 12.19
CA ILE A 4 -17.43 14.20 11.21
C ILE A 4 -17.73 14.71 9.79
N TYR A 5 -19.01 14.87 9.43
CA TYR A 5 -19.40 15.46 8.15
C TYR A 5 -18.94 16.92 8.00
N ILE A 6 -19.01 17.69 9.07
CA ILE A 6 -18.56 19.09 9.09
C ILE A 6 -17.04 19.15 8.93
N LEU A 7 -16.28 18.25 9.60
CA LEU A 7 -14.82 18.20 9.47
C LEU A 7 -14.39 17.81 8.05
N PHE A 8 -15.12 16.87 7.44
CA PHE A 8 -14.86 16.43 6.07
C PHE A 8 -15.18 17.51 5.04
N LEU A 9 -16.29 18.25 5.22
CA LEU A 9 -16.64 19.40 4.38
C LEU A 9 -15.63 20.53 4.54
N CYS A 10 -15.16 20.81 5.75
CA CYS A 10 -14.12 21.82 5.99
C CYS A 10 -12.76 21.39 5.38
N LEU A 11 -12.41 20.10 5.44
CA LEU A 11 -11.19 19.58 4.82
C LEU A 11 -11.27 19.66 3.29
N CYS A 12 -12.40 19.29 2.70
CA CYS A 12 -12.64 19.43 1.25
C CYS A 12 -12.63 20.90 0.81
N TYR A 13 -13.18 21.81 1.63
CA TYR A 13 -13.16 23.25 1.34
C TYR A 13 -11.76 23.85 1.48
N ALA A 14 -10.99 23.42 2.49
CA ALA A 14 -9.59 23.83 2.65
C ALA A 14 -8.70 23.31 1.50
N VAL A 15 -8.90 22.07 1.06
CA VAL A 15 -8.17 21.49 -0.10
C VAL A 15 -8.57 22.22 -1.38
N SER A 16 -9.86 22.53 -1.60
CA SER A 16 -10.29 23.27 -2.79
C SER A 16 -9.84 24.75 -2.76
N ALA A 17 -9.75 25.38 -1.59
CA ALA A 17 -9.21 26.73 -1.44
C ALA A 17 -7.70 26.79 -1.69
N ILE A 18 -6.96 25.79 -1.24
CA ILE A 18 -5.52 25.62 -1.54
C ILE A 18 -5.32 25.39 -3.03
N MET A 19 -6.15 24.54 -3.67
CA MET A 19 -6.10 24.28 -5.10
C MET A 19 -6.44 25.53 -5.93
N ALA A 20 -7.46 26.31 -5.53
CA ALA A 20 -7.85 27.55 -6.23
C ALA A 20 -6.79 28.66 -6.12
N ASN A 21 -6.04 28.70 -5.02
CA ASN A 21 -4.96 29.68 -4.83
C ASN A 21 -3.68 29.28 -5.59
N THR A 22 -3.45 27.99 -5.80
CA THR A 22 -2.32 27.48 -6.62
C THR A 22 -2.57 27.79 -8.11
N TYR A 23 -3.82 27.74 -8.55
CA TYR A 23 -4.17 28.01 -9.96
C TYR A 23 -4.08 29.50 -10.38
N LYS A 24 -4.06 30.42 -9.41
CA LYS A 24 -3.96 31.86 -9.67
C LYS A 24 -2.53 32.41 -9.76
N ASN A 25 -1.52 31.62 -9.44
CA ASN A 25 -0.11 32.05 -9.41
C ASN A 25 0.78 31.31 -10.43
N ASP A 26 0.22 30.78 -11.53
CA ASP A 26 1.02 30.37 -12.69
C ASP A 26 1.60 31.60 -13.43
N LYS A 27 2.40 32.37 -12.74
CA LYS A 27 3.60 32.92 -13.39
C LYS A 27 4.56 31.73 -13.49
N GLU A 28 4.87 31.37 -14.74
CA GLU A 28 5.96 30.45 -15.06
C GLU A 28 7.16 30.70 -14.15
N VAL A 29 7.23 29.97 -13.07
CA VAL A 29 8.49 29.74 -12.37
C VAL A 29 9.23 28.76 -13.27
N THR A 30 9.91 29.31 -14.27
CA THR A 30 10.87 28.53 -15.06
C THR A 30 11.79 27.86 -14.04
N SER A 31 11.60 26.55 -13.88
CA SER A 31 12.51 25.74 -13.07
C SER A 31 13.91 25.97 -13.62
N PRO A 32 14.91 26.26 -12.78
CA PRO A 32 16.23 26.67 -13.25
C PRO A 32 16.92 25.63 -14.14
N THR A 33 16.38 24.43 -14.26
CA THR A 33 17.02 23.35 -15.01
C THR A 33 16.28 22.92 -16.27
N ASP A 34 14.95 22.86 -16.27
CA ASP A 34 14.11 22.34 -17.37
C ASP A 34 14.71 21.12 -18.13
N ALA A 35 15.47 20.30 -17.36
CA ALA A 35 16.07 19.07 -17.87
C ALA A 35 15.08 17.93 -17.73
N ASN A 36 14.83 17.20 -18.81
CA ASN A 36 13.85 16.12 -18.80
C ASN A 36 14.46 14.85 -19.41
N ILE A 37 13.97 13.70 -18.97
CA ILE A 37 14.27 12.40 -19.59
C ILE A 37 12.94 11.70 -19.84
N PHE A 38 12.76 11.20 -21.06
CA PHE A 38 11.61 10.40 -21.44
C PHE A 38 12.06 9.12 -22.14
N GLY A 39 11.18 8.16 -22.28
CA GLY A 39 11.48 6.91 -22.96
C GLY A 39 10.40 5.88 -22.71
N HIS A 40 10.71 4.64 -23.04
CA HIS A 40 9.84 3.50 -22.82
C HIS A 40 10.61 2.35 -22.15
N VAL A 41 9.85 1.45 -21.55
CA VAL A 41 10.36 0.23 -20.92
C VAL A 41 9.69 -0.95 -21.58
N VAL A 42 10.49 -1.91 -22.06
CA VAL A 42 10.02 -3.12 -22.72
C VAL A 42 10.56 -4.38 -22.04
N ASP A 43 9.83 -5.47 -22.20
CA ASP A 43 10.33 -6.79 -21.88
C ASP A 43 11.37 -7.20 -22.94
N LYS A 44 12.55 -7.57 -22.48
CA LYS A 44 13.67 -7.97 -23.33
C LYS A 44 13.39 -9.22 -24.15
N ALA A 45 12.56 -10.14 -23.65
CA ALA A 45 12.27 -11.41 -24.32
C ALA A 45 11.16 -11.26 -25.38
N THR A 46 10.12 -10.50 -25.07
CA THR A 46 8.93 -10.36 -25.93
C THR A 46 8.91 -9.09 -26.76
N GLY A 47 9.64 -8.04 -26.32
CA GLY A 47 9.58 -6.69 -26.89
C GLY A 47 8.30 -5.94 -26.52
N GLU A 48 7.44 -6.51 -25.68
CA GLU A 48 6.21 -5.86 -25.25
C GLU A 48 6.50 -4.68 -24.29
N HIS A 49 5.75 -3.62 -24.44
CA HIS A 49 5.84 -2.46 -23.56
C HIS A 49 5.28 -2.80 -22.18
N LEU A 50 6.02 -2.43 -21.12
CA LEU A 50 5.71 -2.77 -19.75
C LEU A 50 5.08 -1.57 -19.01
N PRO A 51 3.78 -1.63 -18.68
CA PRO A 51 3.11 -0.59 -17.88
C PRO A 51 3.42 -0.76 -16.37
N GLY A 52 3.35 0.35 -15.63
CA GLY A 52 3.47 0.32 -14.18
C GLY A 52 4.90 0.16 -13.65
N ILE A 53 5.92 0.23 -14.50
CA ILE A 53 7.32 0.12 -14.12
C ILE A 53 7.77 1.37 -13.38
N THR A 54 8.42 1.22 -12.25
CA THR A 54 8.96 2.32 -11.45
C THR A 54 10.34 2.75 -11.97
N ILE A 55 10.49 4.04 -12.23
CA ILE A 55 11.73 4.69 -12.66
C ILE A 55 12.11 5.76 -11.64
N ILE A 56 13.30 5.68 -11.06
CA ILE A 56 13.76 6.56 -9.99
C ILE A 56 15.12 7.17 -10.35
N LEU A 57 15.27 8.47 -10.11
CA LEU A 57 16.59 9.11 -10.10
C LEU A 57 17.22 8.86 -8.72
N LYS A 58 18.20 7.98 -8.67
CA LYS A 58 18.78 7.45 -7.42
C LYS A 58 19.35 8.56 -6.53
N GLY A 59 19.04 8.50 -5.23
CA GLY A 59 19.44 9.51 -4.26
C GLY A 59 18.59 10.78 -4.25
N THR A 60 17.47 10.79 -5.00
CA THR A 60 16.53 11.91 -5.04
C THR A 60 15.11 11.43 -4.80
N THR A 61 14.16 12.36 -4.66
CA THR A 61 12.73 12.07 -4.61
C THR A 61 12.07 12.05 -5.99
N ILE A 62 12.87 12.21 -7.06
CA ILE A 62 12.38 12.30 -8.43
C ILE A 62 12.19 10.89 -8.99
N GLY A 63 10.98 10.59 -9.41
CA GLY A 63 10.64 9.33 -10.04
C GLY A 63 9.39 9.46 -10.91
N SER A 64 9.15 8.45 -11.70
CA SER A 64 7.98 8.29 -12.57
C SER A 64 7.62 6.82 -12.65
N VAL A 65 6.46 6.54 -13.24
CA VAL A 65 6.00 5.18 -13.55
C VAL A 65 5.59 5.15 -15.00
N THR A 66 5.84 4.06 -15.69
CA THR A 66 5.37 3.91 -17.07
C THR A 66 3.85 3.91 -17.12
N ASP A 67 3.30 4.59 -18.11
CA ASP A 67 1.87 4.59 -18.43
C ASP A 67 1.41 3.24 -19.03
N ASP A 68 0.14 3.15 -19.41
CA ASP A 68 -0.44 1.93 -19.97
C ASP A 68 0.19 1.51 -21.32
N SER A 69 0.90 2.42 -21.98
CA SER A 69 1.67 2.17 -23.19
C SER A 69 3.17 1.95 -22.94
N GLY A 70 3.58 1.83 -21.67
CA GLY A 70 4.96 1.58 -21.27
C GLY A 70 5.90 2.78 -21.37
N HIS A 71 5.38 4.00 -21.58
CA HIS A 71 6.19 5.22 -21.67
C HIS A 71 6.29 5.92 -20.32
N TYR A 72 7.40 6.65 -20.13
CA TYR A 72 7.64 7.42 -18.90
C TYR A 72 8.26 8.78 -19.21
N MET A 73 8.15 9.71 -18.25
CA MET A 73 8.81 11.00 -18.28
C MET A 73 9.26 11.45 -16.89
N LEU A 74 10.54 11.75 -16.76
CA LEU A 74 11.13 12.41 -15.61
C LEU A 74 11.32 13.90 -15.95
N LYS A 75 10.78 14.79 -15.12
CA LYS A 75 10.79 16.23 -15.37
C LYS A 75 11.60 16.99 -14.33
N ASN A 76 12.12 18.14 -14.71
CA ASN A 76 12.80 19.08 -13.80
C ASN A 76 13.98 18.43 -13.05
N LEU A 77 14.81 17.69 -13.77
CA LEU A 77 15.95 17.00 -13.20
C LEU A 77 17.03 18.00 -12.79
N PRO A 78 17.70 17.82 -11.63
CA PRO A 78 18.85 18.61 -11.27
C PRO A 78 20.01 18.37 -12.27
N GLU A 79 20.90 19.34 -12.41
CA GLU A 79 22.09 19.22 -13.27
C GLU A 79 23.12 18.30 -12.59
N GLY A 80 23.79 17.47 -13.38
CA GLY A 80 24.85 16.59 -12.90
C GLY A 80 24.80 15.18 -13.44
N GLU A 81 25.64 14.32 -12.88
CA GLU A 81 25.64 12.89 -13.16
C GLU A 81 24.77 12.14 -12.15
N PHE A 82 23.83 11.40 -12.66
CA PHE A 82 22.90 10.60 -11.85
C PHE A 82 22.82 9.15 -12.37
N THR A 83 22.34 8.29 -11.52
CA THR A 83 21.96 6.92 -11.90
C THR A 83 20.44 6.81 -11.89
N ILE A 84 19.86 6.44 -13.03
CA ILE A 84 18.46 6.06 -13.11
C ILE A 84 18.36 4.59 -12.78
N GLU A 85 17.46 4.24 -11.89
CA GLU A 85 17.13 2.88 -11.51
C GLU A 85 15.71 2.57 -11.98
N VAL A 86 15.56 1.44 -12.69
CA VAL A 86 14.27 0.93 -13.18
C VAL A 86 14.04 -0.41 -12.53
N SER A 87 12.91 -0.54 -11.84
CA SER A 87 12.59 -1.75 -11.08
C SER A 87 11.11 -2.12 -11.17
N PHE A 88 10.86 -3.42 -11.19
CA PHE A 88 9.52 -3.99 -11.14
C PHE A 88 9.56 -5.39 -10.52
N VAL A 89 8.44 -5.79 -9.89
CA VAL A 89 8.33 -7.14 -9.31
C VAL A 89 8.34 -8.19 -10.43
N GLY A 90 9.26 -9.14 -10.35
CA GLY A 90 9.42 -10.19 -11.38
C GLY A 90 10.43 -9.86 -12.48
N PHE A 91 11.08 -8.71 -12.43
CA PHE A 91 12.11 -8.30 -13.38
C PHE A 91 13.43 -7.92 -12.68
N LYS A 92 14.54 -8.12 -13.36
CA LYS A 92 15.85 -7.65 -12.88
C LYS A 92 15.89 -6.13 -12.87
N THR A 93 16.33 -5.56 -11.76
CA THR A 93 16.56 -4.11 -11.67
C THR A 93 17.66 -3.67 -12.64
N VAL A 94 17.37 -2.70 -13.49
CA VAL A 94 18.32 -2.12 -14.44
C VAL A 94 18.71 -0.73 -13.99
N THR A 95 20.01 -0.41 -14.09
CA THR A 95 20.53 0.93 -13.77
C THR A 95 21.32 1.47 -14.95
N LYS A 96 21.12 2.76 -15.28
CA LYS A 96 21.92 3.49 -16.29
C LYS A 96 22.39 4.82 -15.73
N LYS A 97 23.63 5.16 -15.98
CA LYS A 97 24.19 6.49 -15.69
C LYS A 97 23.73 7.47 -16.76
N VAL A 98 23.39 8.67 -16.35
CA VAL A 98 22.93 9.75 -17.23
C VAL A 98 23.50 11.06 -16.75
N THR A 99 23.88 11.94 -17.68
CA THR A 99 24.28 13.32 -17.40
C THR A 99 23.15 14.24 -17.80
N THR A 100 22.63 15.00 -16.84
CA THR A 100 21.58 15.99 -17.03
C THR A 100 22.17 17.38 -17.14
N GLY A 101 21.63 18.21 -18.00
CA GLY A 101 22.05 19.61 -18.16
C GLY A 101 20.87 20.51 -18.45
N LYS A 102 21.02 21.80 -18.12
CA LYS A 102 19.96 22.81 -18.25
C LYS A 102 19.33 22.82 -19.64
N GLY A 103 17.99 22.75 -19.69
CA GLY A 103 17.20 22.79 -20.92
C GLY A 103 17.39 21.59 -21.86
N LYS A 104 18.01 20.50 -21.39
CA LYS A 104 18.23 19.30 -22.20
C LYS A 104 17.13 18.27 -21.95
N THR A 105 16.47 17.85 -23.01
CA THR A 105 15.58 16.69 -23.00
C THR A 105 16.27 15.53 -23.72
N GLN A 106 16.32 14.35 -23.05
CA GLN A 106 17.01 13.16 -23.56
C GLN A 106 16.03 11.99 -23.60
N GLU A 107 16.16 11.15 -24.62
CA GLU A 107 15.47 9.87 -24.67
C GLU A 107 16.35 8.78 -24.06
N LEU A 108 15.75 7.95 -23.19
CA LEU A 108 16.43 6.84 -22.53
C LEU A 108 15.48 5.65 -22.39
N ASN A 109 15.72 4.61 -23.16
CA ASN A 109 14.88 3.41 -23.18
C ASN A 109 15.52 2.31 -22.33
N PHE A 110 14.67 1.45 -21.75
CA PHE A 110 15.09 0.33 -20.92
C PHE A 110 14.48 -0.98 -21.42
N GLU A 111 15.28 -2.03 -21.35
CA GLU A 111 14.86 -3.39 -21.56
C GLU A 111 14.99 -4.13 -20.21
N LEU A 112 13.89 -4.70 -19.74
CA LEU A 112 13.87 -5.50 -18.52
C LEU A 112 13.87 -6.99 -18.87
N GLU A 113 14.67 -7.74 -18.17
CA GLU A 113 14.72 -9.20 -18.26
C GLU A 113 13.93 -9.77 -17.10
N GLU A 114 13.02 -10.72 -17.38
CA GLU A 114 12.32 -11.45 -16.33
C GLU A 114 13.30 -12.13 -15.37
N ASP A 115 13.01 -12.00 -14.11
CA ASP A 115 13.77 -12.64 -13.04
C ASP A 115 12.86 -13.55 -12.21
N LEU A 116 12.64 -14.75 -12.69
CA LEU A 116 11.84 -15.76 -12.02
C LEU A 116 12.44 -16.25 -10.69
N ILE A 117 13.71 -15.91 -10.43
CA ILE A 117 14.45 -16.34 -9.24
C ILE A 117 14.76 -15.17 -8.31
N SER A 118 14.75 -13.93 -8.81
CA SER A 118 15.14 -12.79 -8.03
C SER A 118 14.06 -12.35 -7.06
N LEU A 119 14.44 -12.44 -5.84
CA LEU A 119 13.84 -11.87 -4.66
C LEU A 119 14.30 -10.40 -4.45
N GLU A 120 14.68 -9.68 -5.50
CA GLU A 120 15.26 -8.33 -5.44
C GLU A 120 14.20 -7.21 -5.27
N GLY A 121 13.17 -7.45 -4.48
CA GLY A 121 12.32 -6.37 -3.99
C GLY A 121 13.06 -5.52 -2.96
N VAL A 122 12.72 -4.23 -2.90
CA VAL A 122 13.13 -3.36 -1.80
C VAL A 122 12.24 -3.66 -0.60
N VAL A 123 12.85 -3.76 0.58
CA VAL A 123 12.16 -3.94 1.86
C VAL A 123 12.55 -2.83 2.83
N VAL A 124 11.62 -2.40 3.65
CA VAL A 124 11.81 -1.33 4.64
C VAL A 124 11.94 -1.91 6.05
N SER A 125 11.30 -3.04 6.29
CA SER A 125 11.17 -3.61 7.65
C SER A 125 12.48 -4.13 8.24
N ALA A 126 13.49 -4.39 7.42
CA ALA A 126 14.75 -4.97 7.92
C ALA A 126 15.54 -4.03 8.84
N ASN A 127 15.51 -2.72 8.55
CA ASN A 127 16.29 -1.70 9.27
C ASN A 127 15.64 -0.31 9.27
N ARG A 128 14.34 -0.22 8.99
CA ARG A 128 13.55 1.02 8.82
C ARG A 128 13.99 1.92 7.66
N ASN A 129 14.85 1.44 6.78
CA ASN A 129 15.27 2.13 5.56
C ASN A 129 15.03 1.22 4.36
N GLU A 130 14.81 1.81 3.21
CA GLU A 130 14.74 1.07 1.97
C GLU A 130 16.05 0.32 1.72
N THR A 131 15.96 -1.00 1.68
CA THR A 131 17.10 -1.88 1.50
C THR A 131 16.75 -2.99 0.52
N LYS A 132 17.67 -3.31 -0.37
CA LYS A 132 17.48 -4.48 -1.24
C LYS A 132 17.28 -5.72 -0.37
N ARG A 133 16.21 -6.47 -0.61
CA ARG A 133 15.83 -7.64 0.20
C ARG A 133 16.98 -8.62 0.41
N ARG A 134 17.82 -8.80 -0.62
CA ARG A 134 19.00 -9.65 -0.54
C ARG A 134 20.07 -9.17 0.44
N LEU A 135 20.15 -7.86 0.65
CA LEU A 135 21.12 -7.21 1.57
C LEU A 135 20.51 -6.94 2.95
N ALA A 136 19.24 -7.29 3.14
CA ALA A 136 18.57 -7.12 4.42
C ALA A 136 19.23 -8.01 5.49
N PRO A 137 19.51 -7.48 6.69
CA PRO A 137 20.13 -8.24 7.77
C PRO A 137 19.25 -9.36 8.32
N THR A 138 17.96 -9.33 8.00
CA THR A 138 16.96 -10.33 8.40
C THR A 138 16.20 -10.83 7.19
N LEU A 139 15.73 -12.09 7.26
CA LEU A 139 14.93 -12.68 6.20
C LEU A 139 13.53 -12.04 6.17
N VAL A 140 13.28 -11.18 5.18
CA VAL A 140 11.98 -10.57 4.95
C VAL A 140 11.23 -11.33 3.85
N LYS A 141 10.03 -11.80 4.17
CA LYS A 141 9.08 -12.35 3.19
C LYS A 141 8.13 -11.25 2.77
N VAL A 142 7.88 -11.13 1.47
CA VAL A 142 6.99 -10.12 0.89
C VAL A 142 5.76 -10.81 0.32
N LEU A 143 4.59 -10.33 0.74
CA LEU A 143 3.29 -10.67 0.18
C LEU A 143 2.88 -9.54 -0.76
N SER A 144 2.77 -9.84 -2.04
CA SER A 144 2.45 -8.85 -3.07
C SER A 144 0.93 -8.60 -3.18
N PRO A 145 0.50 -7.47 -3.76
CA PRO A 145 -0.91 -7.17 -4.05
C PRO A 145 -1.58 -8.26 -4.88
N THR A 146 -0.84 -8.85 -5.81
CA THR A 146 -1.30 -9.93 -6.69
C THR A 146 -1.87 -11.13 -5.91
N VAL A 147 -1.35 -11.42 -4.72
CA VAL A 147 -1.90 -12.49 -3.88
C VAL A 147 -3.31 -12.13 -3.43
N PHE A 148 -3.53 -10.90 -2.96
CA PHE A 148 -4.85 -10.43 -2.54
C PHE A 148 -5.86 -10.46 -3.70
N GLU A 149 -5.44 -10.05 -4.89
CA GLU A 149 -6.26 -10.05 -6.11
C GLU A 149 -6.62 -11.46 -6.55
N LYS A 150 -5.63 -12.35 -6.69
CA LYS A 150 -5.84 -13.73 -7.14
C LYS A 150 -6.63 -14.58 -6.15
N THR A 151 -6.55 -14.28 -4.87
CA THR A 151 -7.29 -14.99 -3.81
C THR A 151 -8.61 -14.31 -3.44
N ASN A 152 -8.93 -13.17 -4.10
CA ASN A 152 -10.08 -12.33 -3.77
C ASN A 152 -10.13 -11.93 -2.28
N SER A 153 -8.97 -11.75 -1.66
CA SER A 153 -8.84 -11.36 -0.27
C SER A 153 -9.16 -9.87 -0.10
N THR A 154 -10.16 -9.56 0.71
CA THR A 154 -10.62 -8.19 0.94
C THR A 154 -9.96 -7.51 2.13
N THR A 155 -9.28 -8.29 2.97
CA THR A 155 -8.60 -7.80 4.19
C THR A 155 -7.20 -8.39 4.34
N LEU A 156 -6.38 -7.74 5.19
CA LEU A 156 -5.06 -8.24 5.54
C LEU A 156 -5.11 -9.67 6.10
N ALA A 157 -6.05 -9.95 7.01
CA ALA A 157 -6.20 -11.26 7.64
C ALA A 157 -6.34 -12.39 6.61
N GLN A 158 -7.18 -12.18 5.60
CA GLN A 158 -7.41 -13.15 4.54
C GLN A 158 -6.16 -13.38 3.68
N GLY A 159 -5.43 -12.33 3.33
CA GLY A 159 -4.18 -12.46 2.56
C GLY A 159 -3.06 -13.15 3.33
N LEU A 160 -2.96 -12.93 4.64
CA LEU A 160 -1.92 -13.53 5.48
C LEU A 160 -2.01 -15.05 5.60
N VAL A 161 -3.19 -15.64 5.37
CA VAL A 161 -3.37 -17.11 5.34
C VAL A 161 -2.46 -17.77 4.29
N PHE A 162 -2.17 -17.06 3.20
CA PHE A 162 -1.32 -17.54 2.13
C PHE A 162 0.19 -17.33 2.37
N GLN A 163 0.56 -16.77 3.53
CA GLN A 163 1.97 -16.53 3.88
C GLN A 163 2.55 -17.70 4.66
N PRO A 164 3.53 -18.47 4.11
CA PRO A 164 4.14 -19.59 4.82
C PRO A 164 4.76 -19.18 6.16
N GLY A 165 4.43 -19.94 7.22
CA GLY A 165 4.91 -19.70 8.59
C GLY A 165 4.12 -18.64 9.37
N VAL A 166 3.03 -18.17 8.77
CA VAL A 166 2.02 -17.32 9.42
C VAL A 166 0.72 -18.12 9.47
N ARG A 167 0.05 -18.08 10.61
CA ARG A 167 -1.28 -18.68 10.80
C ARG A 167 -2.23 -17.63 11.35
N VAL A 168 -3.37 -17.48 10.71
CA VAL A 168 -4.48 -16.64 11.19
C VAL A 168 -5.50 -17.58 11.83
N GLU A 169 -5.81 -17.36 13.06
CA GLU A 169 -6.76 -18.15 13.86
C GLU A 169 -7.87 -17.26 14.40
N ASN A 170 -9.08 -17.80 14.43
CA ASN A 170 -10.20 -17.19 15.12
C ASN A 170 -10.35 -17.87 16.50
N ASP A 171 -10.00 -17.16 17.56
CA ASP A 171 -9.97 -17.72 18.92
C ASP A 171 -11.31 -17.60 19.67
N CYS A 172 -12.27 -16.88 19.12
CA CYS A 172 -13.55 -16.65 19.80
C CYS A 172 -14.68 -16.63 18.78
N GLN A 173 -15.55 -17.61 18.79
CA GLN A 173 -16.72 -17.68 17.91
C GLN A 173 -17.69 -16.49 18.13
N ASN A 174 -17.95 -16.12 19.40
CA ASN A 174 -18.87 -15.04 19.70
C ASN A 174 -18.38 -13.65 19.31
N CYS A 175 -17.08 -13.38 19.44
CA CYS A 175 -16.51 -12.08 19.13
C CYS A 175 -15.78 -12.05 17.78
N GLY A 176 -15.53 -13.23 17.16
CA GLY A 176 -14.81 -13.36 15.89
C GLY A 176 -13.39 -12.80 15.99
N TYR A 177 -12.76 -12.99 17.13
CA TYR A 177 -11.41 -12.52 17.37
C TYR A 177 -10.41 -13.29 16.50
N SER A 178 -9.71 -12.57 15.67
CA SER A 178 -8.65 -13.13 14.81
C SER A 178 -7.29 -12.72 15.33
N GLN A 179 -6.38 -13.68 15.55
CA GLN A 179 -4.98 -13.42 15.85
C GLN A 179 -4.06 -14.01 14.80
N VAL A 180 -2.90 -13.37 14.64
CA VAL A 180 -1.83 -13.88 13.79
C VAL A 180 -0.78 -14.54 14.64
N ARG A 181 -0.51 -15.81 14.37
CA ARG A 181 0.59 -16.57 14.98
C ARG A 181 1.75 -16.67 14.00
N ILE A 182 2.93 -16.32 14.45
CA ILE A 182 4.18 -16.55 13.71
C ILE A 182 4.98 -17.61 14.45
N ASN A 183 5.39 -18.66 13.75
CA ASN A 183 6.12 -19.80 14.32
C ASN A 183 5.42 -20.45 15.53
N GLY A 184 4.09 -20.44 15.55
CA GLY A 184 3.28 -21.02 16.62
C GLY A 184 3.13 -20.15 17.88
N MET A 185 3.79 -19.00 17.96
CA MET A 185 3.66 -18.08 19.09
C MET A 185 2.37 -17.28 19.01
N GLU A 186 1.76 -16.95 20.15
CA GLU A 186 0.53 -16.17 20.23
C GLU A 186 0.65 -14.78 19.60
N GLY A 187 -0.46 -14.25 19.12
CA GLY A 187 -0.53 -12.96 18.42
C GLY A 187 0.01 -11.77 19.19
N LYS A 188 -0.03 -11.79 20.53
CA LYS A 188 0.56 -10.73 21.38
C LYS A 188 2.08 -10.57 21.22
N TYR A 189 2.76 -11.58 20.68
CA TYR A 189 4.19 -11.56 20.40
C TYR A 189 4.52 -11.16 18.95
N THR A 190 3.50 -10.83 18.15
CA THR A 190 3.64 -10.37 16.78
C THR A 190 3.36 -8.86 16.71
N GLN A 191 4.35 -8.08 16.30
CA GLN A 191 4.19 -6.64 16.11
C GLN A 191 3.61 -6.35 14.72
N ILE A 192 2.52 -5.59 14.69
CA ILE A 192 1.90 -5.13 13.44
C ILE A 192 2.19 -3.65 13.27
N LEU A 193 2.62 -3.29 12.07
CA LEU A 193 3.02 -1.94 11.69
C LEU A 193 2.27 -1.50 10.42
N ILE A 194 2.01 -0.22 10.30
CA ILE A 194 1.65 0.46 9.06
C ILE A 194 2.75 1.47 8.77
N ASP A 195 3.39 1.36 7.61
CA ASP A 195 4.50 2.19 7.17
C ASP A 195 5.58 2.34 8.25
N SER A 196 5.96 1.19 8.85
CA SER A 196 6.96 1.07 9.93
C SER A 196 6.56 1.72 11.26
N ARG A 197 5.31 2.11 11.44
CA ARG A 197 4.78 2.69 12.69
C ARG A 197 3.87 1.67 13.37
N PRO A 198 4.03 1.41 14.68
CA PRO A 198 3.16 0.50 15.41
C PRO A 198 1.70 0.93 15.35
N ILE A 199 0.79 -0.01 15.14
CA ILE A 199 -0.63 0.23 15.32
C ILE A 199 -0.89 0.34 16.82
N PHE A 200 -1.32 1.52 17.27
CA PHE A 200 -1.53 1.82 18.68
C PHE A 200 -2.81 1.18 19.20
N SER A 201 -2.70 0.22 19.98
CA SER A 201 -3.44 -0.36 21.10
C SER A 201 -3.36 -1.88 21.08
N ALA A 202 -3.32 -2.49 22.26
CA ALA A 202 -3.44 -3.94 22.42
C ALA A 202 -4.73 -4.48 21.75
N LEU A 203 -5.79 -3.66 21.74
CA LEU A 203 -7.07 -3.99 21.13
C LEU A 203 -7.01 -3.99 19.59
N ALA A 204 -6.28 -3.03 18.98
CA ALA A 204 -6.13 -2.98 17.53
C ALA A 204 -5.24 -4.10 16.99
N GLY A 205 -4.27 -4.57 17.76
CA GLY A 205 -3.49 -5.78 17.45
C GLY A 205 -4.33 -7.06 17.46
N VAL A 206 -5.45 -7.02 18.19
CA VAL A 206 -6.38 -8.13 18.36
C VAL A 206 -7.48 -8.12 17.31
N TYR A 207 -8.14 -6.98 17.08
CA TYR A 207 -9.28 -6.85 16.17
C TYR A 207 -8.94 -6.17 14.85
N GLY A 208 -7.78 -5.52 14.75
CA GLY A 208 -7.42 -4.64 13.64
C GLY A 208 -7.11 -5.35 12.32
N LEU A 209 -6.83 -6.64 12.32
CA LEU A 209 -6.40 -7.36 11.12
C LEU A 209 -7.48 -7.43 10.03
N GLU A 210 -8.74 -7.57 10.42
CA GLU A 210 -9.87 -7.56 9.49
C GLU A 210 -10.31 -6.15 9.11
N GLN A 211 -9.84 -5.13 9.85
CA GLN A 211 -10.13 -3.72 9.57
C GLN A 211 -9.20 -3.15 8.50
N ILE A 212 -8.03 -3.77 8.28
CA ILE A 212 -7.06 -3.31 7.28
C ILE A 212 -7.49 -3.81 5.91
N PRO A 213 -7.98 -2.91 5.03
CA PRO A 213 -8.49 -3.30 3.74
C PRO A 213 -7.36 -3.59 2.76
N ALA A 214 -7.52 -4.64 1.94
CA ALA A 214 -6.53 -5.04 0.95
C ALA A 214 -6.22 -3.93 -0.07
N ASN A 215 -7.20 -3.08 -0.37
CA ASN A 215 -7.06 -2.02 -1.37
C ASN A 215 -6.09 -0.89 -0.98
N MET A 216 -5.77 -0.71 0.32
CA MET A 216 -4.75 0.23 0.75
C MET A 216 -3.33 -0.34 0.69
N ILE A 217 -3.19 -1.66 0.54
CA ILE A 217 -1.92 -2.37 0.69
C ILE A 217 -1.14 -2.33 -0.63
N GLU A 218 0.09 -1.82 -0.58
CA GLU A 218 1.09 -1.95 -1.65
C GLU A 218 1.79 -3.30 -1.56
N ARG A 219 2.23 -3.68 -0.35
CA ARG A 219 2.80 -4.98 -0.02
C ARG A 219 2.79 -5.21 1.48
N VAL A 220 2.91 -6.47 1.88
CA VAL A 220 3.10 -6.81 3.30
C VAL A 220 4.46 -7.45 3.48
N GLU A 221 5.26 -6.91 4.37
CA GLU A 221 6.58 -7.42 4.71
C GLU A 221 6.50 -8.19 6.03
N VAL A 222 6.87 -9.46 6.01
CA VAL A 222 6.84 -10.34 7.19
C VAL A 222 8.26 -10.72 7.57
N ILE A 223 8.67 -10.30 8.77
CA ILE A 223 9.91 -10.73 9.42
C ILE A 223 9.53 -11.79 10.46
N ARG A 224 10.20 -12.92 10.42
CA ARG A 224 10.07 -13.98 11.42
C ARG A 224 11.27 -13.97 12.36
N GLY A 225 11.01 -14.05 13.65
CA GLY A 225 12.01 -13.94 14.68
C GLY A 225 12.09 -12.58 15.34
N GLY A 226 12.96 -12.42 16.31
CA GLY A 226 13.03 -11.23 17.16
C GLY A 226 13.32 -9.94 16.39
N GLY A 227 12.40 -8.97 16.52
CA GLY A 227 12.52 -7.61 15.99
C GLY A 227 12.43 -6.54 17.08
N SER A 228 12.50 -6.93 18.35
CA SER A 228 12.22 -6.07 19.50
C SER A 228 13.12 -4.83 19.57
N ALA A 229 14.37 -4.93 19.15
CA ALA A 229 15.30 -3.81 19.13
C ALA A 229 14.86 -2.68 18.19
N LEU A 230 14.16 -3.04 17.09
CA LEU A 230 13.71 -2.07 16.07
C LEU A 230 12.25 -1.64 16.27
N PHE A 231 11.38 -2.57 16.69
CA PHE A 231 9.94 -2.42 16.61
C PHE A 231 9.21 -2.52 17.94
N GLY A 232 9.94 -2.71 19.05
CA GLY A 232 9.39 -2.75 20.40
C GLY A 232 9.14 -4.14 20.95
N SER A 233 8.70 -4.20 22.22
CA SER A 233 8.62 -5.43 23.02
C SER A 233 7.66 -6.50 22.48
N SER A 234 6.69 -6.14 21.66
CA SER A 234 5.76 -7.10 21.05
C SER A 234 6.35 -7.86 19.85
N ALA A 235 7.49 -7.43 19.30
CA ALA A 235 8.13 -8.06 18.16
C ALA A 235 9.05 -9.23 18.55
N ILE A 236 8.53 -10.20 19.31
CA ILE A 236 9.27 -11.40 19.76
C ILE A 236 9.16 -12.52 18.73
N ALA A 237 7.95 -12.84 18.30
CA ALA A 237 7.69 -13.86 17.29
C ALA A 237 8.03 -13.37 15.89
N GLY A 238 7.78 -12.09 15.65
CA GLY A 238 8.03 -11.46 14.36
C GLY A 238 7.33 -10.11 14.22
N THR A 239 7.48 -9.55 13.03
CA THR A 239 6.89 -8.27 12.66
C THR A 239 6.16 -8.41 11.33
N ILE A 240 4.96 -7.84 11.23
CA ILE A 240 4.19 -7.70 10.01
C ILE A 240 4.08 -6.21 9.72
N ASN A 241 4.73 -5.75 8.66
CA ASN A 241 4.70 -4.35 8.24
C ASN A 241 3.88 -4.21 6.96
N ILE A 242 2.82 -3.45 7.04
CA ILE A 242 1.95 -3.11 5.92
C ILE A 242 2.51 -1.85 5.30
N ILE A 243 2.91 -1.92 4.04
CA ILE A 243 3.32 -0.77 3.26
C ILE A 243 2.10 -0.31 2.47
N THR A 244 1.71 0.94 2.66
CA THR A 244 0.54 1.53 2.00
C THR A 244 0.87 2.01 0.60
N LYS A 245 -0.15 2.02 -0.27
CA LYS A 245 -0.02 2.55 -1.63
C LYS A 245 0.28 4.04 -1.61
N GLU A 246 1.30 4.44 -2.36
CA GLU A 246 1.57 5.84 -2.67
C GLU A 246 0.90 6.25 -4.00
N PRO A 247 0.52 7.53 -4.15
CA PRO A 247 0.04 8.03 -5.42
C PRO A 247 1.22 8.14 -6.40
N ILE A 248 1.17 7.38 -7.50
CA ILE A 248 2.21 7.34 -8.53
C ILE A 248 1.70 7.81 -9.89
N ARG A 249 0.41 7.67 -10.15
CA ARG A 249 -0.29 8.12 -11.37
C ARG A 249 -1.74 8.47 -11.07
N ASN A 250 -2.37 9.22 -11.99
CA ASN A 250 -3.79 9.50 -11.90
C ASN A 250 -4.57 8.24 -12.24
N SER A 251 -5.35 7.75 -11.28
CA SER A 251 -6.17 6.54 -11.48
C SER A 251 -7.33 6.51 -10.48
N GLY A 252 -8.35 5.74 -10.82
CA GLY A 252 -9.46 5.47 -9.91
C GLY A 252 -9.94 4.04 -10.10
N SER A 253 -10.33 3.40 -9.00
CA SER A 253 -10.96 2.09 -9.04
C SER A 253 -12.12 2.01 -8.05
N PHE A 254 -13.17 1.36 -8.47
CA PHE A 254 -14.32 1.00 -7.67
C PHE A 254 -14.50 -0.52 -7.72
N GLY A 255 -14.68 -1.13 -6.56
CA GLY A 255 -14.91 -2.57 -6.46
C GLY A 255 -16.10 -2.86 -5.56
N HIS A 256 -16.88 -3.87 -5.92
CA HIS A 256 -17.94 -4.40 -5.07
C HIS A 256 -17.92 -5.92 -5.13
N THR A 257 -17.75 -6.55 -3.97
CA THR A 257 -17.71 -8.00 -3.82
C THR A 257 -18.88 -8.45 -2.96
N ILE A 258 -19.65 -9.42 -3.44
CA ILE A 258 -20.72 -10.07 -2.69
C ILE A 258 -20.35 -11.54 -2.57
N SER A 259 -20.25 -12.03 -1.35
CA SER A 259 -20.03 -13.45 -1.05
C SER A 259 -21.22 -14.02 -0.33
N ASN A 260 -21.78 -15.11 -0.84
CA ASN A 260 -22.81 -15.88 -0.14
C ASN A 260 -22.10 -16.89 0.76
N LEU A 261 -22.47 -16.93 2.03
CA LEU A 261 -21.92 -17.85 3.01
C LEU A 261 -22.73 -19.14 2.98
N ASP A 262 -22.18 -20.16 2.35
CA ASP A 262 -22.71 -21.53 2.29
C ASP A 262 -24.16 -21.67 1.80
N GLY A 263 -24.62 -20.79 0.92
CA GLY A 263 -25.99 -20.82 0.41
C GLY A 263 -27.09 -20.53 1.45
N SER A 264 -26.72 -20.15 2.67
CA SER A 264 -27.64 -19.97 3.81
C SER A 264 -28.47 -18.69 3.77
N GLY A 265 -28.24 -17.82 2.78
CA GLY A 265 -28.81 -16.47 2.74
C GLY A 265 -28.04 -15.44 3.58
N ALA A 266 -26.96 -15.83 4.23
CA ALA A 266 -26.02 -14.90 4.85
C ALA A 266 -25.01 -14.39 3.81
N TYR A 267 -24.75 -13.09 3.84
CA TYR A 267 -23.90 -12.42 2.85
C TYR A 267 -22.79 -11.62 3.49
N ASP A 268 -21.66 -11.57 2.82
CA ASP A 268 -20.55 -10.63 3.08
C ASP A 268 -20.43 -9.69 1.89
N ASN A 269 -20.77 -8.44 2.08
CA ASN A 269 -20.72 -7.39 1.06
C ASN A 269 -19.55 -6.45 1.37
N ASN A 270 -18.68 -6.25 0.40
CA ASN A 270 -17.53 -5.37 0.51
C ASN A 270 -17.48 -4.41 -0.66
N THR A 271 -17.54 -3.12 -0.37
CA THR A 271 -17.42 -2.04 -1.36
C THR A 271 -16.13 -1.29 -1.12
N THR A 272 -15.34 -1.08 -2.15
CA THR A 272 -14.07 -0.38 -2.10
C THR A 272 -14.00 0.75 -3.13
N LEU A 273 -13.33 1.84 -2.75
CA LEU A 273 -13.04 2.97 -3.62
C LEU A 273 -11.57 3.35 -3.45
N ASN A 274 -10.89 3.57 -4.56
CA ASN A 274 -9.54 4.11 -4.57
C ASN A 274 -9.45 5.25 -5.59
N LEU A 275 -8.80 6.33 -5.20
CA LEU A 275 -8.52 7.47 -6.06
C LEU A 275 -7.05 7.84 -5.87
N SER A 276 -6.33 7.96 -6.96
CA SER A 276 -4.93 8.41 -6.98
C SER A 276 -4.83 9.63 -7.88
N TRP A 277 -4.22 10.65 -7.37
CA TRP A 277 -3.95 11.89 -8.09
C TRP A 277 -2.50 12.31 -7.92
N VAL A 278 -1.87 12.74 -9.01
CA VAL A 278 -0.50 13.26 -9.02
C VAL A 278 -0.47 14.50 -9.89
N SER A 279 0.17 15.57 -9.42
CA SER A 279 0.35 16.79 -10.19
C SER A 279 1.21 16.54 -11.44
N SER A 280 1.01 17.37 -12.47
CA SER A 280 1.73 17.25 -13.76
C SER A 280 3.26 17.39 -13.63
N ASP A 281 3.73 18.06 -12.59
CA ASP A 281 5.16 18.22 -12.28
C ASP A 281 5.70 17.16 -11.30
N ASN A 282 4.87 16.18 -10.90
CA ASN A 282 5.18 15.15 -9.93
C ASN A 282 5.67 15.66 -8.57
N LYS A 283 5.34 16.91 -8.21
CA LYS A 283 5.72 17.46 -6.91
C LYS A 283 4.78 17.13 -5.79
N MET A 284 3.51 16.88 -6.09
CA MET A 284 2.52 16.52 -5.11
C MET A 284 1.62 15.39 -5.62
N GLY A 285 1.11 14.60 -4.69
CA GLY A 285 0.15 13.57 -4.99
C GLY A 285 -0.65 13.17 -3.76
N ALA A 286 -1.81 12.60 -4.00
CA ALA A 286 -2.70 12.09 -2.96
C ALA A 286 -3.33 10.76 -3.40
N TYR A 287 -3.30 9.77 -2.54
CA TYR A 287 -4.01 8.51 -2.66
C TYR A 287 -5.09 8.45 -1.60
N ILE A 288 -6.33 8.32 -2.01
CA ILE A 288 -7.50 8.21 -1.14
C ILE A 288 -8.08 6.82 -1.31
N TYR A 289 -8.38 6.16 -0.22
CA TYR A 289 -9.05 4.87 -0.24
C TYR A 289 -10.20 4.84 0.74
N GLY A 290 -11.20 4.03 0.40
CA GLY A 290 -12.35 3.76 1.25
C GLY A 290 -12.78 2.31 1.15
N GLN A 291 -13.31 1.79 2.25
CA GLN A 291 -13.97 0.49 2.32
C GLN A 291 -15.21 0.58 3.18
N ASN A 292 -16.29 -0.06 2.71
CA ASN A 292 -17.48 -0.32 3.51
C ASN A 292 -17.82 -1.80 3.39
N ARG A 293 -17.69 -2.54 4.48
CA ARG A 293 -17.97 -3.97 4.54
C ARG A 293 -19.08 -4.26 5.52
N TYR A 294 -20.01 -5.08 5.09
CA TYR A 294 -21.10 -5.59 5.90
C TYR A 294 -21.21 -7.09 5.72
N ARG A 295 -21.11 -7.84 6.81
CA ARG A 295 -21.32 -9.30 6.84
C ARG A 295 -22.49 -9.61 7.77
N SER A 296 -23.43 -10.41 7.29
CA SER A 296 -24.49 -11.02 8.12
C SER A 296 -23.85 -11.99 9.13
N ALA A 297 -24.50 -12.17 10.27
CA ALA A 297 -24.16 -13.31 11.12
C ALA A 297 -24.46 -14.61 10.37
N TRP A 298 -23.62 -15.61 10.54
CA TRP A 298 -23.77 -16.91 9.90
C TRP A 298 -23.68 -18.02 10.96
N ASP A 299 -24.74 -18.82 11.03
CA ASP A 299 -24.89 -19.99 11.86
C ASP A 299 -24.86 -21.21 10.94
N SER A 300 -23.76 -21.94 10.96
CA SER A 300 -23.48 -23.04 10.03
C SER A 300 -24.23 -24.32 10.37
N ASN A 301 -24.40 -24.55 11.65
CA ASN A 301 -24.94 -25.82 12.17
C ASN A 301 -26.42 -25.72 12.59
N GLY A 302 -26.99 -24.49 12.62
CA GLY A 302 -28.39 -24.25 12.95
C GLY A 302 -28.71 -24.33 14.45
N ASP A 303 -27.70 -24.24 15.32
CA ASP A 303 -27.87 -24.35 16.78
C ASP A 303 -28.31 -23.03 17.44
N GLY A 304 -28.42 -21.96 16.64
CA GLY A 304 -28.79 -20.62 17.10
C GLY A 304 -27.62 -19.76 17.56
N PHE A 305 -26.37 -20.26 17.46
CA PHE A 305 -25.14 -19.52 17.69
C PHE A 305 -24.42 -19.28 16.35
N SER A 306 -23.90 -18.08 16.16
CA SER A 306 -23.18 -17.75 14.93
C SER A 306 -21.71 -18.20 15.00
N GLU A 307 -21.24 -18.94 14.00
CA GLU A 307 -19.82 -19.24 13.77
C GLU A 307 -19.08 -18.02 13.20
N LEU A 308 -19.78 -17.20 12.39
CA LEU A 308 -19.26 -15.92 11.96
C LEU A 308 -20.13 -14.80 12.50
N PRO A 309 -19.56 -13.84 13.24
CA PRO A 309 -20.31 -12.72 13.79
C PRO A 309 -20.77 -11.76 12.69
N LYS A 310 -21.87 -11.05 12.96
CA LYS A 310 -22.24 -9.86 12.22
C LYS A 310 -21.11 -8.85 12.30
N LEU A 311 -20.71 -8.31 11.14
CA LEU A 311 -19.64 -7.34 10.99
C LEU A 311 -20.12 -6.12 10.22
N LYS A 312 -19.81 -4.94 10.71
CA LYS A 312 -19.91 -3.70 9.97
C LYS A 312 -18.59 -2.98 10.14
N ASN A 313 -17.85 -2.80 9.04
CA ASN A 313 -16.54 -2.16 9.02
C ASN A 313 -16.58 -1.00 8.03
N GLN A 314 -16.10 0.16 8.44
CA GLN A 314 -15.95 1.34 7.60
C GLN A 314 -14.54 1.87 7.77
N THR A 315 -13.83 1.98 6.67
CA THR A 315 -12.47 2.50 6.64
C THR A 315 -12.37 3.59 5.61
N ILE A 316 -11.70 4.67 5.96
CA ILE A 316 -11.31 5.72 5.03
C ILE A 316 -9.92 6.20 5.40
N GLY A 317 -9.12 6.49 4.41
CA GLY A 317 -7.81 7.06 4.62
C GLY A 317 -7.27 7.76 3.39
N PHE A 318 -6.20 8.49 3.62
CA PHE A 318 -5.42 9.07 2.54
C PHE A 318 -3.93 9.01 2.86
N ASN A 319 -3.12 8.94 1.82
CA ASN A 319 -1.68 9.09 1.85
C ASN A 319 -1.31 10.14 0.80
N GLY A 320 -0.63 11.20 1.21
CA GLY A 320 -0.25 12.30 0.33
C GLY A 320 1.20 12.67 0.51
N PHE A 321 1.80 13.17 -0.56
CA PHE A 321 3.16 13.69 -0.51
C PHE A 321 3.28 15.09 -1.13
N TYR A 322 4.27 15.81 -0.63
CA TYR A 322 4.74 17.06 -1.22
C TYR A 322 6.27 17.07 -1.26
N LYS A 323 6.85 17.16 -2.45
CA LYS A 323 8.31 17.25 -2.66
C LYS A 323 8.72 18.71 -2.52
N THR A 324 9.38 19.05 -1.43
CA THR A 324 9.87 20.41 -1.17
C THR A 324 11.14 20.71 -1.96
N SER A 325 11.91 19.67 -2.32
CA SER A 325 13.09 19.77 -3.18
C SER A 325 13.35 18.43 -3.88
N ALA A 326 14.37 18.35 -4.72
CA ALA A 326 14.82 17.09 -5.31
C ALA A 326 15.28 16.04 -4.28
N TYR A 327 15.57 16.46 -3.04
CA TYR A 327 16.13 15.61 -1.99
C TYR A 327 15.24 15.51 -0.75
N SER A 328 14.09 16.20 -0.72
CA SER A 328 13.21 16.21 0.43
C SER A 328 11.74 16.09 0.04
N LYS A 329 11.03 15.24 0.79
CA LYS A 329 9.62 14.90 0.60
C LYS A 329 8.92 14.94 1.95
N LEU A 330 7.79 15.64 2.03
CA LEU A 330 6.86 15.60 3.15
C LEU A 330 5.78 14.58 2.84
N ASN A 331 5.54 13.63 3.74
CA ASN A 331 4.43 12.70 3.65
C ASN A 331 3.41 13.03 4.74
N ILE A 332 2.13 12.97 4.37
CA ILE A 332 0.99 13.15 5.27
C ILE A 332 0.08 11.95 5.09
N GLU A 333 -0.22 11.28 6.19
CA GLU A 333 -1.05 10.09 6.23
C GLU A 333 -2.16 10.25 7.25
N TYR A 334 -3.35 9.76 6.89
CA TYR A 334 -4.49 9.69 7.78
C TYR A 334 -5.27 8.40 7.52
N HIS A 335 -5.58 7.68 8.60
CA HIS A 335 -6.35 6.47 8.56
C HIS A 335 -7.43 6.53 9.64
N HIS A 336 -8.67 6.28 9.25
CA HIS A 336 -9.80 6.13 10.16
C HIS A 336 -10.48 4.80 9.89
N MET A 337 -10.63 4.01 10.94
CA MET A 337 -11.25 2.69 10.91
C MET A 337 -12.28 2.59 12.01
N GLU A 338 -13.50 2.19 11.66
CA GLU A 338 -14.59 1.96 12.60
C GLU A 338 -15.16 0.56 12.38
N GLU A 339 -15.32 -0.20 13.46
CA GLU A 339 -15.87 -1.54 13.39
C GLU A 339 -16.95 -1.74 14.45
N TYR A 340 -18.05 -2.34 14.01
CA TYR A 340 -19.04 -2.93 14.88
C TYR A 340 -19.12 -4.43 14.61
N ARG A 341 -18.99 -5.23 15.67
CA ARG A 341 -19.02 -6.69 15.58
C ARG A 341 -19.93 -7.24 16.67
N ARG A 342 -20.76 -8.21 16.31
CA ARG A 342 -21.64 -8.91 17.25
C ARG A 342 -21.83 -10.35 16.81
N GLY A 343 -21.54 -11.30 17.67
CA GLY A 343 -21.82 -12.72 17.53
C GLY A 343 -22.59 -13.28 18.72
N GLY A 344 -22.87 -14.55 18.69
CA GLY A 344 -23.58 -15.28 19.74
C GLY A 344 -24.99 -15.71 19.36
N SER A 345 -25.84 -15.94 20.34
CA SER A 345 -27.19 -16.46 20.12
C SER A 345 -28.18 -15.39 19.61
N GLY A 346 -29.23 -15.85 18.90
CA GLY A 346 -30.36 -15.01 18.47
C GLY A 346 -30.03 -13.98 17.38
N MET A 347 -29.04 -14.24 16.58
CA MET A 347 -28.60 -13.38 15.48
C MET A 347 -29.32 -13.74 14.16
N LYS A 348 -30.65 -13.50 14.11
CA LYS A 348 -31.44 -13.61 12.85
C LYS A 348 -31.52 -12.28 12.16
#